data_b33389fabc8a2a8f963cf03b85e884ca
#
_entry.id   b33389fabc8a2a8f963cf03b85e884ca
#
_cell.length_a   1.000
_cell.length_b   1.000
_cell.length_c   1.000
_cell.angle_alpha   90.00
_cell.angle_beta   90.00
_cell.angle_gamma   90.00
#
_symmetry.space_group_name_H-M   'P 1'
#
loop_
_entity.id
_entity.type
_entity.pdbx_description
1 polymer ?
#
loop_
_entity_poly.entity_id
_entity_poly.type
_entity_poly.pdbx_seq_one_letter_code
_entity_poly.pdbx_strand_id
1 'polypeptide(L)'
;AAKMGIDPFDIREMNCYKESEGTTIPTGYPPEVYCEEALFKTARPLYEAAKKRVAEKNAASDGKIKYGIGVSLGVYGCGLDGVDTSNAFAELNPDGTVTMYAAWEDHGQGADMGVLVSSHETLRQAGIRPEQIKLVMNDTKTCPNAGPAGGSRSQVMSGNACRLAAENLVAAMKKEDGTFRTYDEMVAEGLETKYEGNWVTTFCADHPIDQDTAQGDP
;
A
#
# COMPACT_ATOMS: atom_id res chain seq x y z
N ALA A 1 -12.78 17.07 24.73
CA ALA A 1 -13.70 16.30 25.55
C ALA A 1 -13.57 16.67 27.05
N ALA A 2 -12.53 16.27 27.77
CA ALA A 2 -12.42 16.45 29.23
C ALA A 2 -12.59 17.90 29.69
N LYS A 3 -11.93 18.88 29.06
CA LYS A 3 -12.06 20.32 29.41
C LYS A 3 -13.47 20.88 29.15
N MET A 4 -14.23 20.26 28.28
CA MET A 4 -15.59 20.67 27.91
C MET A 4 -16.69 19.89 28.68
N GLY A 5 -16.30 18.88 29.43
CA GLY A 5 -17.24 17.98 30.11
C GLY A 5 -18.06 17.12 29.17
N ILE A 6 -17.60 16.93 27.90
CA ILE A 6 -18.28 16.12 26.90
C ILE A 6 -17.65 14.72 26.85
N ASP A 7 -18.49 13.70 26.68
CA ASP A 7 -18.02 12.33 26.52
C ASP A 7 -17.07 12.22 25.28
N PRO A 8 -15.94 11.49 25.38
CA PRO A 8 -15.03 11.31 24.24
C PRO A 8 -15.65 10.71 23.00
N PHE A 9 -16.68 9.89 23.12
CA PHE A 9 -17.42 9.34 21.99
C PHE A 9 -18.30 10.43 21.34
N ASP A 10 -19.05 11.16 22.18
CA ASP A 10 -20.00 12.17 21.72
C ASP A 10 -19.31 13.30 20.95
N ILE A 11 -18.17 13.80 21.45
CA ILE A 11 -17.44 14.87 20.75
C ILE A 11 -16.92 14.42 19.37
N ARG A 12 -16.59 13.14 19.22
CA ARG A 12 -16.17 12.59 17.94
C ARG A 12 -17.36 12.44 16.97
N GLU A 13 -18.46 11.91 17.46
CA GLU A 13 -19.71 11.81 16.67
C GLU A 13 -20.23 13.17 16.22
N MET A 14 -20.12 14.20 17.09
CA MET A 14 -20.50 15.57 16.73
C MET A 14 -19.63 16.15 15.60
N ASN A 15 -18.37 15.72 15.47
CA ASN A 15 -17.40 16.23 14.51
C ASN A 15 -17.07 15.25 13.38
N CYS A 16 -17.86 14.20 13.18
CA CYS A 16 -17.67 13.29 12.06
C CYS A 16 -18.15 13.92 10.75
N TYR A 17 -17.69 13.36 9.64
CA TYR A 17 -18.18 13.77 8.33
C TYR A 17 -19.62 13.31 8.12
N LYS A 18 -20.47 14.22 7.65
CA LYS A 18 -21.91 13.98 7.46
C LYS A 18 -22.36 14.48 6.10
N GLU A 19 -22.96 13.60 5.33
CA GLU A 19 -23.50 13.93 4.03
C GLU A 19 -24.61 15.01 4.13
N SER A 20 -25.48 14.89 5.14
CA SER A 20 -26.58 15.84 5.38
C SER A 20 -26.13 17.27 5.68
N GLU A 21 -24.92 17.45 6.19
CA GLU A 21 -24.33 18.75 6.51
C GLU A 21 -23.37 19.25 5.41
N GLY A 22 -23.12 18.44 4.36
CA GLY A 22 -22.20 18.77 3.28
C GLY A 22 -20.76 18.98 3.77
N THR A 23 -20.35 18.25 4.81
CA THR A 23 -19.00 18.38 5.37
C THR A 23 -17.96 17.85 4.39
N THR A 24 -16.80 18.50 4.32
CA THR A 24 -15.70 18.15 3.43
C THR A 24 -14.50 17.64 4.20
N ILE A 25 -13.68 16.83 3.53
CA ILE A 25 -12.35 16.46 4.02
C ILE A 25 -11.40 17.68 3.97
N PRO A 26 -10.21 17.62 4.59
CA PRO A 26 -9.30 18.77 4.65
C PRO A 26 -8.88 19.36 3.30
N THR A 27 -8.94 18.56 2.22
CA THR A 27 -8.65 19.02 0.85
C THR A 27 -9.81 19.80 0.20
N GLY A 28 -10.96 19.97 0.90
CA GLY A 28 -12.09 20.77 0.44
C GLY A 28 -13.16 20.00 -0.37
N TYR A 29 -12.90 18.73 -0.66
CA TYR A 29 -13.84 17.86 -1.38
C TYR A 29 -14.73 17.07 -0.42
N PRO A 30 -15.95 16.67 -0.83
CA PRO A 30 -16.74 15.74 -0.07
C PRO A 30 -16.05 14.36 -0.03
N PRO A 31 -16.16 13.60 1.06
CA PRO A 31 -15.76 12.20 1.04
C PRO A 31 -16.50 11.44 -0.06
N GLU A 32 -15.83 10.53 -0.72
CA GLU A 32 -16.46 9.66 -1.73
C GLU A 32 -17.57 8.80 -1.10
N VAL A 33 -17.35 8.38 0.15
CA VAL A 33 -18.33 7.64 0.94
C VAL A 33 -18.43 8.20 2.35
N TYR A 34 -19.61 8.65 2.74
CA TYR A 34 -19.92 9.06 4.12
C TYR A 34 -20.28 7.85 4.98
N CYS A 35 -19.33 7.24 5.63
CA CYS A 35 -19.55 6.05 6.46
C CYS A 35 -19.52 6.30 7.98
N GLU A 36 -19.05 7.46 8.43
CA GLU A 36 -18.75 7.70 9.85
C GLU A 36 -20.01 7.69 10.73
N GLU A 37 -21.11 8.27 10.28
CA GLU A 37 -22.37 8.23 11.03
C GLU A 37 -22.84 6.78 11.27
N ALA A 38 -22.72 5.92 10.27
CA ALA A 38 -23.07 4.51 10.39
C ALA A 38 -22.12 3.77 11.35
N LEU A 39 -20.82 4.11 11.33
CA LEU A 39 -19.83 3.58 12.28
C LEU A 39 -20.16 3.99 13.71
N PHE A 40 -20.46 5.27 13.99
CA PHE A 40 -20.84 5.74 15.31
C PHE A 40 -22.13 5.08 15.80
N LYS A 41 -23.15 4.99 14.95
CA LYS A 41 -24.40 4.31 15.26
C LYS A 41 -24.16 2.84 15.67
N THR A 42 -23.30 2.14 14.95
CA THR A 42 -22.97 0.73 15.20
C THR A 42 -22.10 0.57 16.46
N ALA A 43 -21.15 1.48 16.68
CA ALA A 43 -20.22 1.41 17.79
C ALA A 43 -20.84 1.87 19.14
N ARG A 44 -21.86 2.72 19.12
CA ARG A 44 -22.47 3.28 20.34
C ARG A 44 -22.89 2.22 21.37
N PRO A 45 -23.67 1.21 21.04
CA PRO A 45 -24.07 0.20 22.03
C PRO A 45 -22.87 -0.58 22.59
N LEU A 46 -21.83 -0.79 21.79
CA LEU A 46 -20.59 -1.46 22.24
C LEU A 46 -19.81 -0.58 23.22
N TYR A 47 -19.74 0.71 22.94
CA TYR A 47 -19.08 1.68 23.81
C TYR A 47 -19.80 1.82 25.15
N GLU A 48 -21.14 1.95 25.17
CA GLU A 48 -21.93 2.04 26.41
C GLU A 48 -21.81 0.75 27.24
N ALA A 49 -21.87 -0.41 26.61
CA ALA A 49 -21.64 -1.68 27.30
C ALA A 49 -20.23 -1.77 27.90
N ALA A 50 -19.22 -1.24 27.22
CA ALA A 50 -17.85 -1.21 27.72
C ALA A 50 -17.71 -0.23 28.90
N LYS A 51 -18.33 0.95 28.85
CA LYS A 51 -18.38 1.90 30.00
C LYS A 51 -18.97 1.24 31.25
N LYS A 52 -20.09 0.53 31.08
CA LYS A 52 -20.73 -0.22 32.16
C LYS A 52 -19.77 -1.25 32.76
N ARG A 53 -19.12 -2.07 31.94
CA ARG A 53 -18.13 -3.06 32.42
C ARG A 53 -16.95 -2.41 33.14
N VAL A 54 -16.49 -1.26 32.68
CA VAL A 54 -15.40 -0.51 33.33
C VAL A 54 -15.84 0.01 34.67
N ALA A 55 -17.04 0.57 34.80
CA ALA A 55 -17.60 1.05 36.08
C ALA A 55 -17.73 -0.10 37.09
N GLU A 56 -18.29 -1.24 36.67
CA GLU A 56 -18.43 -2.44 37.51
C GLU A 56 -17.07 -2.96 38.01
N LYS A 57 -16.07 -3.04 37.11
CA LYS A 57 -14.71 -3.46 37.48
C LYS A 57 -14.03 -2.51 38.43
N ASN A 58 -14.19 -1.19 38.24
CA ASN A 58 -13.64 -0.20 39.17
C ASN A 58 -14.32 -0.22 40.53
N ALA A 59 -15.64 -0.46 40.58
CA ALA A 59 -16.38 -0.59 41.85
C ALA A 59 -15.96 -1.85 42.62
N ALA A 60 -15.61 -2.93 41.93
CA ALA A 60 -15.15 -4.17 42.55
C ALA A 60 -13.64 -4.19 42.86
N SER A 61 -12.86 -3.19 42.40
CA SER A 61 -11.42 -3.11 42.61
C SER A 61 -11.07 -2.65 44.01
N ASP A 62 -9.97 -3.18 44.55
CA ASP A 62 -9.35 -2.70 45.81
C ASP A 62 -8.63 -1.34 45.67
N GLY A 63 -8.75 -0.72 44.51
CA GLY A 63 -8.14 0.58 44.18
C GLY A 63 -6.71 0.51 43.62
N LYS A 64 -6.05 -0.64 43.67
CA LYS A 64 -4.71 -0.82 43.10
C LYS A 64 -4.74 -0.89 41.55
N ILE A 65 -5.82 -1.46 40.99
CA ILE A 65 -6.03 -1.55 39.56
C ILE A 65 -7.18 -0.62 39.17
N LYS A 66 -6.94 0.19 38.16
CA LYS A 66 -7.95 1.08 37.56
C LYS A 66 -8.18 0.64 36.10
N TYR A 67 -9.42 0.56 35.74
CA TYR A 67 -9.86 0.24 34.39
C TYR A 67 -10.31 1.51 33.67
N GLY A 68 -10.03 1.61 32.40
CA GLY A 68 -10.45 2.72 31.56
C GLY A 68 -10.94 2.23 30.20
N ILE A 69 -11.59 3.12 29.49
CA ILE A 69 -12.00 2.92 28.10
C ILE A 69 -11.56 4.14 27.29
N GLY A 70 -11.08 3.90 26.10
CA GLY A 70 -10.79 4.93 25.11
C GLY A 70 -11.51 4.64 23.81
N VAL A 71 -11.75 5.68 23.05
CA VAL A 71 -12.26 5.60 21.69
C VAL A 71 -11.42 6.52 20.80
N SER A 72 -11.07 6.05 19.63
CA SER A 72 -10.45 6.86 18.58
C SER A 72 -11.25 6.69 17.29
N LEU A 73 -11.21 7.70 16.46
CA LEU A 73 -11.65 7.68 15.08
C LEU A 73 -10.43 8.03 14.23
N GLY A 74 -10.16 7.24 13.23
CA GLY A 74 -9.15 7.52 12.21
C GLY A 74 -9.82 7.73 10.88
N VAL A 75 -9.40 8.76 10.16
CA VAL A 75 -9.73 8.98 8.75
C VAL A 75 -8.44 8.82 7.98
N TYR A 76 -8.48 8.02 6.95
CA TYR A 76 -7.32 7.76 6.11
C TYR A 76 -7.67 8.12 4.66
N GLY A 77 -6.98 9.13 4.14
CA GLY A 77 -7.01 9.46 2.73
C GLY A 77 -5.92 8.67 1.99
N CYS A 78 -6.23 8.17 0.82
CA CYS A 78 -5.24 7.58 -0.07
C CYS A 78 -5.45 8.14 -1.47
N GLY A 79 -4.35 8.42 -2.14
CA GLY A 79 -4.32 9.00 -3.46
C GLY A 79 -3.06 9.83 -3.62
N LEU A 80 -2.60 9.95 -4.84
CA LEU A 80 -1.52 10.84 -5.23
C LEU A 80 -1.99 11.66 -6.42
N ASP A 81 -1.57 12.92 -6.42
CA ASP A 81 -1.86 13.84 -7.50
C ASP A 81 -1.03 13.55 -8.76
N GLY A 82 -1.64 13.74 -9.91
CA GLY A 82 -0.99 13.72 -11.21
C GLY A 82 -0.70 12.34 -11.77
N VAL A 83 0.23 12.29 -12.71
CA VAL A 83 0.72 11.04 -13.29
C VAL A 83 1.63 10.34 -12.30
N ASP A 84 1.25 9.13 -11.91
CA ASP A 84 2.05 8.30 -11.01
C ASP A 84 2.79 7.21 -11.77
N THR A 85 4.03 6.94 -11.37
CA THR A 85 4.90 5.96 -12.00
C THR A 85 5.73 5.19 -10.99
N SER A 86 6.03 3.94 -11.32
CA SER A 86 6.96 3.09 -10.57
C SER A 86 7.78 2.25 -11.52
N ASN A 87 9.03 1.99 -11.13
CA ASN A 87 9.98 1.20 -11.91
C ASN A 87 10.54 0.05 -11.09
N ALA A 88 10.88 -1.04 -11.78
CA ALA A 88 11.60 -2.19 -11.23
C ALA A 88 12.52 -2.77 -12.29
N PHE A 89 13.55 -3.55 -11.87
CA PHE A 89 14.32 -4.37 -12.79
C PHE A 89 14.24 -5.85 -12.40
N ALA A 90 14.29 -6.71 -13.43
CA ALA A 90 14.48 -8.15 -13.30
C ALA A 90 15.76 -8.54 -14.06
N GLU A 91 16.68 -9.25 -13.41
CA GLU A 91 17.96 -9.64 -13.99
C GLU A 91 18.19 -11.14 -13.82
N LEU A 92 18.38 -11.83 -14.94
CA LEU A 92 18.80 -13.24 -14.93
C LEU A 92 20.30 -13.32 -14.61
N ASN A 93 20.65 -14.10 -13.61
CA ASN A 93 22.04 -14.29 -13.17
C ASN A 93 22.69 -15.53 -13.81
N PRO A 94 24.04 -15.59 -13.87
CA PRO A 94 24.77 -16.74 -14.39
C PRO A 94 24.45 -18.08 -13.70
N ASP A 95 24.04 -18.04 -12.45
CA ASP A 95 23.65 -19.24 -11.67
C ASP A 95 22.18 -19.67 -11.92
N GLY A 96 21.47 -19.05 -12.85
CA GLY A 96 20.08 -19.32 -13.14
C GLY A 96 19.08 -18.76 -12.13
N THR A 97 19.54 -17.96 -11.18
CA THR A 97 18.65 -17.19 -10.30
C THR A 97 18.22 -15.88 -10.96
N VAL A 98 17.15 -15.26 -10.48
CA VAL A 98 16.70 -13.95 -10.92
C VAL A 98 16.82 -12.97 -9.77
N THR A 99 17.44 -11.81 -10.01
CA THR A 99 17.45 -10.70 -9.06
C THR A 99 16.40 -9.69 -9.44
N MET A 100 15.50 -9.37 -8.51
CA MET A 100 14.56 -8.26 -8.62
C MET A 100 15.12 -7.05 -7.89
N TYR A 101 15.10 -5.90 -8.55
CA TYR A 101 15.49 -4.61 -7.98
C TYR A 101 14.24 -3.75 -7.87
N ALA A 102 13.86 -3.37 -6.66
CA ALA A 102 12.67 -2.56 -6.41
C ALA A 102 12.89 -1.61 -5.22
N ALA A 103 12.20 -0.48 -5.25
CA ALA A 103 12.17 0.46 -4.14
C ALA A 103 10.75 0.51 -3.57
N TRP A 104 10.39 -0.50 -2.83
CA TRP A 104 9.10 -0.64 -2.17
C TRP A 104 9.36 -0.72 -0.65
N GLU A 105 9.09 0.37 0.06
CA GLU A 105 9.43 0.50 1.48
C GLU A 105 8.58 -0.43 2.35
N ASP A 106 9.28 -1.17 3.23
CA ASP A 106 8.63 -2.01 4.22
C ASP A 106 8.53 -1.28 5.56
N HIS A 107 7.31 -0.99 5.98
CA HIS A 107 6.97 -0.41 7.29
C HIS A 107 6.54 -1.50 8.30
N GLY A 108 6.72 -2.77 7.95
CA GLY A 108 6.23 -3.94 8.66
C GLY A 108 5.04 -4.62 7.97
N GLN A 109 4.60 -4.12 6.80
CA GLN A 109 3.49 -4.69 6.02
C GLN A 109 3.92 -5.80 5.06
N GLY A 110 5.22 -6.14 4.97
CA GLY A 110 5.72 -7.24 4.15
C GLY A 110 5.97 -6.87 2.68
N ALA A 111 6.53 -5.70 2.41
CA ALA A 111 6.84 -5.22 1.06
C ALA A 111 7.72 -6.18 0.26
N ASP A 112 8.76 -6.73 0.89
CA ASP A 112 9.66 -7.71 0.27
C ASP A 112 8.90 -8.94 -0.25
N MET A 113 7.93 -9.41 0.53
CA MET A 113 7.06 -10.52 0.10
C MET A 113 6.13 -10.10 -1.04
N GLY A 114 5.70 -8.85 -1.07
CA GLY A 114 4.93 -8.29 -2.17
C GLY A 114 5.70 -8.33 -3.49
N VAL A 115 6.98 -7.92 -3.48
CA VAL A 115 7.86 -8.01 -4.65
C VAL A 115 8.06 -9.46 -5.08
N LEU A 116 8.35 -10.35 -4.13
CA LEU A 116 8.56 -11.78 -4.41
C LEU A 116 7.33 -12.39 -5.09
N VAL A 117 6.13 -12.19 -4.51
CA VAL A 117 4.89 -12.78 -5.04
C VAL A 117 4.53 -12.21 -6.42
N SER A 118 4.60 -10.88 -6.58
CA SER A 118 4.26 -10.22 -7.85
C SER A 118 5.20 -10.64 -8.98
N SER A 119 6.48 -10.87 -8.67
CA SER A 119 7.48 -11.32 -9.64
C SER A 119 7.37 -12.81 -9.94
N HIS A 120 7.20 -13.64 -8.91
CA HIS A 120 7.14 -15.09 -9.05
C HIS A 120 5.96 -15.54 -9.89
N GLU A 121 4.80 -14.88 -9.80
CA GLU A 121 3.62 -15.24 -10.60
C GLU A 121 3.92 -15.24 -12.12
N THR A 122 4.80 -14.35 -12.56
CA THR A 122 5.27 -14.30 -13.94
C THR A 122 6.46 -15.24 -14.17
N LEU A 123 7.48 -15.20 -13.33
CA LEU A 123 8.72 -15.94 -13.48
C LEU A 123 8.54 -17.47 -13.42
N ARG A 124 7.51 -17.96 -12.73
CA ARG A 124 7.19 -19.39 -12.67
C ARG A 124 6.94 -20.03 -14.04
N GLN A 125 6.55 -19.23 -15.06
CA GLN A 125 6.35 -19.71 -16.43
C GLN A 125 7.65 -20.19 -17.05
N ALA A 126 8.78 -19.58 -16.66
CA ALA A 126 10.13 -19.99 -17.06
C ALA A 126 10.75 -21.04 -16.09
N GLY A 127 9.97 -21.61 -15.18
CA GLY A 127 10.43 -22.62 -14.23
C GLY A 127 11.22 -22.04 -13.04
N ILE A 128 11.25 -20.73 -12.86
CA ILE A 128 11.91 -20.06 -11.73
C ILE A 128 11.05 -20.25 -10.47
N ARG A 129 11.66 -20.86 -9.42
CA ARG A 129 11.00 -21.06 -8.14
C ARG A 129 11.25 -19.86 -7.21
N PRO A 130 10.42 -19.65 -6.15
CA PRO A 130 10.60 -18.55 -5.20
C PRO A 130 12.00 -18.47 -4.61
N GLU A 131 12.63 -19.61 -4.29
CA GLU A 131 13.97 -19.69 -3.70
C GLU A 131 15.08 -19.24 -4.66
N GLN A 132 14.77 -19.15 -5.95
CA GLN A 132 15.69 -18.68 -6.99
C GLN A 132 15.54 -17.18 -7.25
N ILE A 133 14.62 -16.49 -6.57
CA ILE A 133 14.41 -15.05 -6.70
C ILE A 133 15.17 -14.34 -5.57
N LYS A 134 16.15 -13.55 -5.93
CA LYS A 134 16.91 -12.68 -5.01
C LYS A 134 16.28 -11.29 -5.04
N LEU A 135 16.15 -10.66 -3.88
CA LEU A 135 15.61 -9.31 -3.77
C LEU A 135 16.71 -8.32 -3.40
N VAL A 136 16.83 -7.27 -4.18
CA VAL A 136 17.61 -6.06 -3.84
C VAL A 136 16.61 -4.94 -3.65
N MET A 137 16.43 -4.51 -2.40
CA MET A 137 15.38 -3.60 -2.00
C MET A 137 15.95 -2.27 -1.51
N ASN A 138 15.36 -1.17 -1.98
CA ASN A 138 15.61 0.17 -1.44
C ASN A 138 17.08 0.64 -1.48
N ASP A 139 17.89 0.08 -2.35
CA ASP A 139 19.25 0.53 -2.58
C ASP A 139 19.25 1.65 -3.62
N THR A 140 19.49 2.88 -3.19
CA THR A 140 19.48 4.08 -4.04
C THR A 140 20.56 4.06 -5.15
N LYS A 141 21.51 3.13 -5.11
CA LYS A 141 22.54 2.97 -6.13
C LYS A 141 22.08 2.04 -7.27
N THR A 142 21.31 1.02 -6.96
CA THR A 142 21.02 -0.08 -7.90
C THR A 142 19.54 -0.23 -8.21
N CYS A 143 18.66 0.18 -7.29
CA CYS A 143 17.22 0.15 -7.51
C CYS A 143 16.75 1.39 -8.29
N PRO A 144 15.76 1.24 -9.19
CA PRO A 144 15.17 2.38 -9.87
C PRO A 144 14.22 3.13 -8.92
N ASN A 145 13.86 4.36 -9.31
CA ASN A 145 12.88 5.13 -8.57
C ASN A 145 11.48 4.46 -8.71
N ALA A 146 10.88 4.15 -7.59
CA ALA A 146 9.54 3.57 -7.52
C ALA A 146 8.49 4.53 -6.92
N GLY A 147 8.92 5.72 -6.49
CA GLY A 147 8.09 6.66 -5.74
C GLY A 147 7.83 6.19 -4.30
N PRO A 148 7.07 6.97 -3.51
CA PRO A 148 6.86 6.72 -2.09
C PRO A 148 5.89 5.57 -1.83
N ALA A 149 6.05 4.89 -0.67
CA ALA A 149 5.02 4.01 -0.15
C ALA A 149 3.91 4.84 0.51
N GLY A 150 2.66 4.58 0.14
CA GLY A 150 1.49 5.27 0.70
C GLY A 150 0.20 4.60 0.26
N GLY A 151 -0.77 4.51 1.15
CA GLY A 151 -2.01 3.80 0.86
C GLY A 151 -1.75 2.37 0.36
N SER A 152 -2.38 1.99 -0.73
CA SER A 152 -2.10 0.73 -1.45
C SER A 152 -1.18 0.93 -2.65
N ARG A 153 -0.59 2.12 -2.80
CA ARG A 153 0.22 2.51 -3.95
C ARG A 153 1.34 1.52 -4.24
N SER A 154 2.08 1.12 -3.23
CA SER A 154 3.22 0.21 -3.43
C SER A 154 2.77 -1.11 -4.06
N GLN A 155 1.67 -1.71 -3.59
CA GLN A 155 1.16 -2.95 -4.19
C GLN A 155 0.69 -2.73 -5.63
N VAL A 156 0.00 -1.63 -5.91
CA VAL A 156 -0.52 -1.34 -7.25
C VAL A 156 0.60 -0.92 -8.18
N MET A 157 1.41 0.06 -7.81
CA MET A 157 2.41 0.64 -8.70
C MET A 157 3.67 -0.22 -8.78
N SER A 158 4.32 -0.48 -7.64
CA SER A 158 5.58 -1.25 -7.63
C SER A 158 5.35 -2.73 -7.92
N GLY A 159 4.20 -3.29 -7.49
CA GLY A 159 3.83 -4.66 -7.84
C GLY A 159 3.65 -4.85 -9.35
N ASN A 160 2.99 -3.92 -10.03
CA ASN A 160 2.87 -3.95 -11.50
C ASN A 160 4.19 -3.68 -12.20
N ALA A 161 5.04 -2.78 -11.69
CA ALA A 161 6.38 -2.58 -12.24
C ALA A 161 7.24 -3.85 -12.14
N CYS A 162 7.20 -4.55 -11.01
CA CYS A 162 7.87 -5.85 -10.84
C CYS A 162 7.33 -6.92 -11.79
N ARG A 163 6.00 -6.97 -11.96
CA ARG A 163 5.36 -7.88 -12.91
C ARG A 163 5.83 -7.60 -14.34
N LEU A 164 5.84 -6.34 -14.78
CA LEU A 164 6.30 -5.96 -16.11
C LEU A 164 7.78 -6.25 -16.33
N ALA A 165 8.64 -5.99 -15.34
CA ALA A 165 10.06 -6.34 -15.42
C ALA A 165 10.26 -7.86 -15.63
N ALA A 166 9.51 -8.66 -14.86
CA ALA A 166 9.52 -10.11 -14.99
C ALA A 166 8.95 -10.57 -16.34
N GLU A 167 7.88 -9.96 -16.84
CA GLU A 167 7.30 -10.26 -18.16
C GLU A 167 8.29 -9.97 -19.28
N ASN A 168 8.98 -8.83 -19.24
CA ASN A 168 9.98 -8.46 -20.23
C ASN A 168 11.17 -9.45 -20.23
N LEU A 169 11.64 -9.84 -19.06
CA LEU A 169 12.68 -10.86 -18.94
C LEU A 169 12.21 -12.21 -19.47
N VAL A 170 11.04 -12.69 -19.06
CA VAL A 170 10.47 -13.98 -19.52
C VAL A 170 10.26 -13.97 -21.03
N ALA A 171 9.80 -12.86 -21.60
CA ALA A 171 9.64 -12.72 -23.06
C ALA A 171 10.97 -12.85 -23.79
N ALA A 172 12.05 -12.23 -23.28
CA ALA A 172 13.38 -12.35 -23.85
C ALA A 172 13.99 -13.75 -23.67
N MET A 173 13.70 -14.42 -22.56
CA MET A 173 14.12 -15.81 -22.34
C MET A 173 13.41 -16.79 -23.27
N LYS A 174 12.18 -16.52 -23.69
CA LYS A 174 11.36 -17.46 -24.44
C LYS A 174 11.88 -17.65 -25.86
N LYS A 175 12.05 -18.90 -26.28
CA LYS A 175 12.40 -19.31 -27.63
C LYS A 175 11.16 -19.60 -28.48
N GLU A 176 11.33 -19.70 -29.81
CA GLU A 176 10.24 -20.02 -30.73
C GLU A 176 9.61 -21.40 -30.48
N ASP A 177 10.40 -22.35 -29.98
CA ASP A 177 9.94 -23.70 -29.63
C ASP A 177 9.23 -23.78 -28.26
N GLY A 178 9.09 -22.64 -27.59
CA GLY A 178 8.45 -22.53 -26.28
C GLY A 178 9.34 -22.85 -25.08
N THR A 179 10.60 -23.23 -25.30
CA THR A 179 11.59 -23.37 -24.21
C THR A 179 12.16 -22.03 -23.81
N PHE A 180 12.95 -22.01 -22.73
CA PHE A 180 13.52 -20.76 -22.20
C PHE A 180 15.05 -20.81 -22.26
N ARG A 181 15.65 -19.68 -22.62
CA ARG A 181 17.09 -19.46 -22.68
C ARG A 181 17.67 -19.47 -21.27
N THR A 182 18.85 -20.07 -21.17
CA THR A 182 19.72 -19.89 -20.02
C THR A 182 20.45 -18.54 -20.11
N TYR A 183 21.13 -18.14 -19.03
CA TYR A 183 21.98 -16.96 -19.02
C TYR A 183 23.02 -16.98 -20.13
N ASP A 184 23.75 -18.11 -20.26
CA ASP A 184 24.81 -18.25 -21.26
C ASP A 184 24.27 -18.17 -22.71
N GLU A 185 23.09 -18.71 -22.96
CA GLU A 185 22.44 -18.61 -24.27
C GLU A 185 22.02 -17.16 -24.57
N MET A 186 21.49 -16.43 -23.60
CA MET A 186 21.15 -15.01 -23.78
C MET A 186 22.40 -14.19 -24.11
N VAL A 187 23.48 -14.38 -23.36
CA VAL A 187 24.74 -13.68 -23.61
C VAL A 187 25.33 -14.05 -24.96
N ALA A 188 25.33 -15.33 -25.35
CA ALA A 188 25.83 -15.78 -26.63
C ALA A 188 25.03 -15.23 -27.82
N GLU A 189 23.74 -15.02 -27.64
CA GLU A 189 22.85 -14.39 -28.65
C GLU A 189 22.90 -12.85 -28.64
N GLY A 190 23.66 -12.24 -27.69
CA GLY A 190 23.77 -10.80 -27.56
C GLY A 190 22.52 -10.13 -26.96
N LEU A 191 21.71 -10.89 -26.23
CA LEU A 191 20.53 -10.38 -25.54
C LEU A 191 20.94 -9.81 -24.18
N GLU A 192 20.22 -8.77 -23.76
CA GLU A 192 20.34 -8.26 -22.39
C GLU A 192 19.86 -9.31 -21.39
N THR A 193 20.42 -9.29 -20.18
CA THR A 193 20.01 -10.15 -19.08
C THR A 193 19.23 -9.42 -18.00
N LYS A 194 19.12 -8.08 -18.12
CA LYS A 194 18.41 -7.18 -17.19
C LYS A 194 17.36 -6.37 -17.94
N TYR A 195 16.14 -6.44 -17.45
CA TYR A 195 14.98 -5.79 -18.06
C TYR A 195 14.25 -4.90 -17.08
N GLU A 196 13.81 -3.74 -17.55
CA GLU A 196 13.04 -2.78 -16.80
C GLU A 196 11.54 -3.07 -16.96
N GLY A 197 10.79 -2.85 -15.87
CA GLY A 197 9.35 -2.71 -15.87
C GLY A 197 9.01 -1.29 -15.40
N ASN A 198 8.29 -0.57 -16.24
CA ASN A 198 7.76 0.75 -15.92
C ASN A 198 6.23 0.69 -15.91
N TRP A 199 5.63 0.95 -14.77
CA TRP A 199 4.19 1.06 -14.66
C TRP A 199 3.79 2.51 -14.46
N VAL A 200 2.87 3.00 -15.29
CA VAL A 200 2.37 4.38 -15.26
C VAL A 200 0.86 4.35 -15.15
N THR A 201 0.32 5.20 -14.27
CA THR A 201 -1.12 5.47 -14.23
C THR A 201 -1.38 6.97 -14.36
N THR A 202 -2.45 7.30 -15.05
CA THR A 202 -2.93 8.67 -15.23
C THR A 202 -4.22 8.93 -14.45
N PHE A 203 -4.64 7.97 -13.61
CA PHE A 203 -5.93 8.05 -12.90
C PHE A 203 -6.07 9.35 -12.09
N CYS A 204 -5.03 9.73 -11.36
CA CYS A 204 -5.04 10.97 -10.57
C CYS A 204 -4.82 12.25 -11.38
N ALA A 205 -4.48 12.14 -12.67
CA ALA A 205 -4.23 13.32 -13.51
C ALA A 205 -5.53 14.07 -13.88
N ASP A 206 -6.67 13.39 -13.82
CA ASP A 206 -7.98 13.98 -14.10
C ASP A 206 -8.54 14.80 -12.92
N HIS A 207 -7.93 14.66 -11.72
CA HIS A 207 -8.33 15.32 -10.48
C HIS A 207 -7.11 15.95 -9.78
N PRO A 208 -6.48 16.97 -10.39
CA PRO A 208 -5.25 17.54 -9.87
C PRO A 208 -5.50 18.34 -8.59
N ILE A 209 -4.53 18.28 -7.67
CA ILE A 209 -4.51 19.16 -6.50
C ILE A 209 -4.18 20.58 -6.94
N ASP A 210 -4.98 21.55 -6.50
CA ASP A 210 -4.67 22.97 -6.65
C ASP A 210 -3.42 23.31 -5.85
N GLN A 211 -2.37 23.77 -6.52
CA GLN A 211 -1.04 23.98 -5.92
C GLN A 211 -1.00 25.16 -4.94
N ASP A 212 -1.94 26.10 -5.03
CA ASP A 212 -2.00 27.28 -4.16
C ASP A 212 -2.78 26.99 -2.88
N THR A 213 -3.85 26.22 -2.97
CA THR A 213 -4.75 25.93 -1.85
C THR A 213 -4.57 24.53 -1.25
N ALA A 214 -3.83 23.66 -1.92
CA ALA A 214 -3.70 22.23 -1.60
C ALA A 214 -5.08 21.51 -1.52
N GLN A 215 -6.06 21.99 -2.29
CA GLN A 215 -7.38 21.39 -2.40
C GLN A 215 -7.43 20.49 -3.63
N GLY A 216 -7.91 19.28 -3.47
CA GLY A 216 -8.00 18.31 -4.55
C GLY A 216 -8.80 17.08 -4.16
N ASP A 217 -9.09 16.26 -5.15
CA ASP A 217 -9.71 14.95 -4.95
C ASP A 217 -8.58 13.92 -4.71
N PRO A 218 -8.49 13.33 -3.52
CA PRO A 218 -7.39 12.42 -3.16
C PRO A 218 -7.50 11.04 -3.80
#